data_ed58a9d0591bd882836b5401b960a390
#
_entry.id   ed58a9d0591bd882836b5401b960a390
#
_cell.length_a   1.000
_cell.length_b   1.000
_cell.length_c   1.000
_cell.angle_alpha   90.00
_cell.angle_beta   90.00
_cell.angle_gamma   90.00
#
_symmetry.space_group_name_H-M   'P 1'
#
loop_
_entity.id
_entity.type
_entity.pdbx_description
1 polymer ?
#
loop_
_entity_poly.entity_id
_entity_poly.type
_entity_poly.pdbx_seq_one_letter_code
_entity_poly.pdbx_strand_id
1 'polypeptide(L)'
;MARLPKPSAVVFVSNVARMTRFYRELASMAVVHEDGDHAVLEVEGFQLVIHALRGAPDPVSGGGGPVHVRRDSYLKVCLPVASIAAARTVAAQLGGAIQPPDKEWLSRERGFRACDGHDPEGNVVQVREAAG
;
A
#
# COMPACT_ATOMS: atom_id res chain seq x y z
N MET A 1 21.65 -8.12 23.72
CA MET A 1 21.09 -9.04 22.72
C MET A 1 20.57 -8.26 21.52
N ALA A 2 21.00 -8.62 20.34
CA ALA A 2 20.56 -7.92 19.12
C ALA A 2 19.09 -8.24 18.83
N ARG A 3 18.35 -7.22 18.42
CA ARG A 3 16.99 -7.41 17.94
C ARG A 3 16.99 -8.09 16.56
N LEU A 4 16.06 -9.00 16.35
CA LEU A 4 15.83 -9.52 15.02
C LEU A 4 15.26 -8.42 14.13
N PRO A 5 15.63 -8.38 12.85
CA PRO A 5 14.99 -7.48 11.89
C PRO A 5 13.50 -7.75 11.81
N LYS A 6 12.74 -6.71 11.55
CA LYS A 6 11.29 -6.87 11.33
C LYS A 6 11.02 -7.58 10.01
N PRO A 7 9.94 -8.38 9.94
CA PRO A 7 9.45 -8.85 8.65
C PRO A 7 9.20 -7.67 7.73
N SER A 8 9.51 -7.83 6.45
CA SER A 8 9.37 -6.75 5.49
C SER A 8 8.89 -7.26 4.13
N ALA A 9 8.37 -6.34 3.34
CA ALA A 9 8.13 -6.54 1.92
C ALA A 9 8.75 -5.38 1.17
N VAL A 10 9.20 -5.63 -0.05
CA VAL A 10 9.74 -4.61 -0.94
C VAL A 10 8.79 -4.43 -2.11
N VAL A 11 8.33 -3.20 -2.33
CA VAL A 11 7.52 -2.83 -3.49
C VAL A 11 8.41 -2.01 -4.42
N PHE A 12 8.57 -2.47 -5.65
CA PHE A 12 9.34 -1.74 -6.66
C PHE A 12 8.43 -0.76 -7.37
N VAL A 13 8.87 0.49 -7.45
CA VAL A 13 8.05 1.60 -7.93
C VAL A 13 8.84 2.51 -8.86
N SER A 14 8.13 3.28 -9.68
CA SER A 14 8.76 4.27 -10.55
C SER A 14 9.01 5.59 -9.83
N ASN A 15 8.12 5.97 -8.91
CA ASN A 15 8.21 7.24 -8.20
C ASN A 15 8.16 7.00 -6.69
N VAL A 16 9.32 7.02 -6.05
CA VAL A 16 9.45 6.72 -4.62
C VAL A 16 8.67 7.73 -3.77
N ALA A 17 8.78 9.02 -4.06
CA ALA A 17 8.11 10.06 -3.24
C ALA A 17 6.58 9.93 -3.27
N ARG A 18 6.02 9.71 -4.47
CA ARG A 18 4.57 9.53 -4.63
C ARG A 18 4.07 8.30 -3.86
N MET A 19 4.78 7.19 -4.00
CA MET A 19 4.39 5.94 -3.40
C MET A 19 4.57 5.95 -1.89
N THR A 20 5.63 6.58 -1.39
CA THR A 20 5.85 6.78 0.04
C THR A 20 4.69 7.57 0.66
N ARG A 21 4.30 8.66 0.01
CA ARG A 21 3.16 9.45 0.48
C ARG A 21 1.88 8.63 0.52
N PHE A 22 1.62 7.85 -0.53
CA PHE A 22 0.42 7.02 -0.61
C PHE A 22 0.34 6.05 0.58
N TYR A 23 1.38 5.26 0.81
CA TYR A 23 1.35 4.26 1.87
C TYR A 23 1.39 4.87 3.27
N ARG A 24 2.13 5.96 3.42
CA ARG A 24 2.15 6.68 4.70
C ARG A 24 0.75 7.16 5.10
N GLU A 25 0.03 7.75 4.17
CA GLU A 25 -1.30 8.30 4.46
C GLU A 25 -2.40 7.22 4.47
N LEU A 26 -2.28 6.19 3.63
CA LEU A 26 -3.25 5.10 3.58
C LEU A 26 -3.34 4.34 4.90
N ALA A 27 -2.21 4.00 5.47
CA ALA A 27 -2.12 3.10 6.63
C ALA A 27 -1.46 3.74 7.84
N SER A 28 -1.33 5.06 7.88
CA SER A 28 -0.70 5.80 8.98
C SER A 28 0.68 5.25 9.35
N MET A 29 1.48 4.96 8.33
CA MET A 29 2.80 4.38 8.52
C MET A 29 3.83 5.46 8.90
N ALA A 30 4.78 5.08 9.73
CA ALA A 30 5.90 5.95 10.07
C ALA A 30 6.99 5.82 8.99
N VAL A 31 7.46 6.94 8.45
CA VAL A 31 8.60 6.94 7.53
C VAL A 31 9.86 6.99 8.38
N VAL A 32 10.64 5.92 8.40
CA VAL A 32 11.86 5.83 9.22
C VAL A 32 13.12 6.09 8.41
N HIS A 33 13.03 6.05 7.08
CA HIS A 33 14.10 6.43 6.17
C HIS A 33 13.50 6.81 4.83
N GLU A 34 14.07 7.83 4.19
CA GLU A 34 13.69 8.22 2.83
C GLU A 34 14.83 8.91 2.13
N ASP A 35 15.19 8.43 0.93
CA ASP A 35 16.10 9.09 0.01
C ASP A 35 15.57 8.95 -1.42
N GLY A 36 16.34 9.36 -2.42
CA GLY A 36 15.89 9.31 -3.82
C GLY A 36 15.78 7.91 -4.39
N ASP A 37 16.31 6.91 -3.71
CA ASP A 37 16.40 5.54 -4.19
C ASP A 37 15.39 4.62 -3.51
N HIS A 38 15.11 4.84 -2.23
CA HIS A 38 14.14 4.04 -1.50
C HIS A 38 13.64 4.76 -0.25
N ALA A 39 12.55 4.23 0.30
CA ALA A 39 12.01 4.66 1.58
C ALA A 39 11.64 3.42 2.40
N VAL A 40 11.72 3.55 3.72
CA VAL A 40 11.31 2.49 4.66
C VAL A 40 10.19 3.03 5.53
N LEU A 41 9.06 2.37 5.47
CA LEU A 41 7.88 2.72 6.26
C LEU A 41 7.58 1.60 7.24
N GLU A 42 7.09 1.97 8.41
CA GLU A 42 6.81 0.99 9.45
C GLU A 42 5.41 1.12 10.02
N VAL A 43 4.81 -0.02 10.31
CA VAL A 43 3.75 -0.21 11.29
C VAL A 43 4.28 -1.18 12.33
N GLU A 44 3.52 -1.39 13.41
CA GLU A 44 3.95 -2.33 14.44
C GLU A 44 4.17 -3.73 13.83
N GLY A 45 5.38 -4.25 13.99
CA GLY A 45 5.74 -5.60 13.56
C GLY A 45 6.02 -5.81 12.09
N PHE A 46 6.05 -4.74 11.27
CA PHE A 46 6.24 -4.89 9.82
C PHE A 46 6.87 -3.65 9.21
N GLN A 47 7.72 -3.87 8.21
CA GLN A 47 8.31 -2.81 7.38
C GLN A 47 7.88 -2.95 5.93
N LEU A 48 7.54 -1.84 5.29
CA LEU A 48 7.34 -1.76 3.86
C LEU A 48 8.47 -0.93 3.27
N VAL A 49 9.23 -1.53 2.36
CA VAL A 49 10.31 -0.85 1.64
C VAL A 49 9.78 -0.44 0.27
N ILE A 50 9.79 0.85 -0.02
CA ILE A 50 9.44 1.40 -1.33
C ILE A 50 10.76 1.63 -2.07
N HIS A 51 11.03 0.87 -3.12
CA HIS A 51 12.31 0.90 -3.80
C HIS A 51 12.16 1.29 -5.27
N ALA A 52 13.01 2.20 -5.73
CA ALA A 52 12.99 2.61 -7.13
C ALA A 52 13.31 1.44 -8.05
N LEU A 53 12.49 1.28 -9.09
CA LEU A 53 12.75 0.35 -10.18
C LEU A 53 13.32 1.14 -11.35
N ARG A 54 14.62 1.07 -11.52
CA ARG A 54 15.34 1.85 -12.55
C ARG A 54 15.05 1.32 -13.94
N GLY A 55 14.86 2.24 -14.87
CA GLY A 55 14.67 1.89 -16.28
C GLY A 55 13.25 1.53 -16.67
N ALA A 56 12.34 1.44 -15.72
CA ALA A 56 10.93 1.22 -16.03
C ALA A 56 10.21 2.54 -16.30
N PRO A 57 9.34 2.62 -17.30
CA PRO A 57 8.55 3.84 -17.51
C PRO A 57 7.57 4.03 -16.36
N ASP A 58 7.33 5.29 -15.99
CA ASP A 58 6.36 5.61 -14.95
C ASP A 58 4.95 5.41 -15.51
N PRO A 59 4.15 4.48 -14.95
CA PRO A 59 2.81 4.20 -15.46
C PRO A 59 1.83 5.36 -15.26
N VAL A 60 2.18 6.35 -14.44
CA VAL A 60 1.30 7.49 -14.13
C VAL A 60 1.60 8.69 -15.03
N SER A 61 2.84 8.86 -15.50
CA SER A 61 3.28 10.04 -16.24
C SER A 61 2.91 10.02 -17.72
N GLY A 62 2.31 8.98 -18.22
CA GLY A 62 2.12 8.74 -19.65
C GLY A 62 0.85 9.28 -20.28
N GLY A 63 0.17 10.30 -19.69
CA GLY A 63 -0.92 10.96 -20.41
C GLY A 63 -2.32 10.51 -20.14
N GLY A 64 -2.68 10.24 -18.90
CA GLY A 64 -4.05 10.39 -18.46
C GLY A 64 -5.02 9.24 -18.67
N GLY A 65 -4.55 8.05 -18.90
CA GLY A 65 -5.41 6.86 -18.82
C GLY A 65 -5.39 6.25 -17.42
N PRO A 66 -6.35 5.38 -17.08
CA PRO A 66 -6.30 4.63 -15.84
C PRO A 66 -5.05 3.75 -15.80
N VAL A 67 -4.44 3.64 -14.63
CA VAL A 67 -3.27 2.78 -14.45
C VAL A 67 -3.69 1.31 -14.58
N HIS A 68 -2.79 0.49 -15.15
CA HIS A 68 -3.01 -0.95 -15.23
C HIS A 68 -2.85 -1.57 -13.84
N VAL A 69 -3.91 -2.17 -13.32
CA VAL A 69 -3.89 -2.86 -12.03
C VAL A 69 -3.34 -4.27 -12.22
N ARG A 70 -2.28 -4.61 -11.47
CA ARG A 70 -1.59 -5.91 -11.58
C ARG A 70 -2.35 -7.00 -10.82
N ARG A 71 -3.53 -7.36 -11.31
CA ARG A 71 -4.40 -8.36 -10.67
C ARG A 71 -3.82 -9.77 -10.74
N ASP A 72 -2.86 -9.98 -11.61
CA ASP A 72 -2.12 -11.24 -11.78
C ASP A 72 -0.90 -11.36 -10.86
N SER A 73 -0.71 -10.41 -9.97
CA SER A 73 0.40 -10.48 -9.00
C SER A 73 0.20 -11.66 -8.06
N TYR A 74 1.29 -12.37 -7.79
CA TYR A 74 1.30 -13.47 -6.83
C TYR A 74 1.38 -13.01 -5.38
N LEU A 75 1.66 -11.72 -5.15
CA LEU A 75 1.81 -11.14 -3.82
C LEU A 75 0.85 -9.96 -3.66
N LYS A 76 0.35 -9.81 -2.44
CA LYS A 76 -0.51 -8.69 -2.07
C LYS A 76 -0.08 -8.22 -0.70
N VAL A 77 0.24 -6.93 -0.58
CA VAL A 77 0.54 -6.32 0.72
C VAL A 77 -0.78 -6.04 1.42
N CYS A 78 -0.89 -6.50 2.66
CA CYS A 78 -2.09 -6.30 3.48
C CYS A 78 -1.71 -5.43 4.67
N LEU A 79 -2.38 -4.31 4.84
CA LEU A 79 -2.02 -3.30 5.84
C LEU A 79 -3.20 -3.02 6.78
N PRO A 80 -2.92 -2.90 8.10
CA PRO A 80 -3.95 -2.51 9.04
C PRO A 80 -4.29 -1.03 8.86
N VAL A 81 -5.58 -0.71 8.95
CA VAL A 81 -6.08 0.66 8.92
C VAL A 81 -7.10 0.84 10.04
N ALA A 82 -7.25 2.06 10.52
CA ALA A 82 -8.27 2.37 11.52
C ALA A 82 -9.68 2.29 10.93
N SER A 83 -9.82 2.64 9.64
CA SER A 83 -11.12 2.70 8.96
C SER A 83 -10.92 2.43 7.47
N ILE A 84 -11.60 1.42 6.95
CA ILE A 84 -11.59 1.15 5.50
C ILE A 84 -12.24 2.31 4.74
N ALA A 85 -13.30 2.89 5.27
CA ALA A 85 -13.95 4.03 4.62
C ALA A 85 -13.00 5.23 4.48
N ALA A 86 -12.24 5.54 5.54
CA ALA A 86 -11.24 6.60 5.50
C ALA A 86 -10.10 6.26 4.54
N ALA A 87 -9.62 5.02 4.55
CA ALA A 87 -8.59 4.56 3.63
C ALA A 87 -9.04 4.67 2.17
N ARG A 88 -10.29 4.37 1.90
CA ARG A 88 -10.88 4.51 0.55
C ARG A 88 -10.81 5.95 0.06
N THR A 89 -11.14 6.90 0.93
CA THR A 89 -11.07 8.33 0.60
C THR A 89 -9.63 8.76 0.34
N VAL A 90 -8.70 8.39 1.21
CA VAL A 90 -7.28 8.71 1.07
C VAL A 90 -6.71 8.13 -0.23
N ALA A 91 -7.00 6.85 -0.51
CA ALA A 91 -6.52 6.20 -1.73
C ALA A 91 -6.97 6.97 -2.98
N ALA A 92 -8.24 7.33 -3.05
CA ALA A 92 -8.78 8.08 -4.20
C ALA A 92 -8.10 9.45 -4.36
N GLN A 93 -7.83 10.13 -3.27
CA GLN A 93 -7.17 11.45 -3.29
C GLN A 93 -5.73 11.37 -3.78
N LEU A 94 -5.06 10.23 -3.56
CA LEU A 94 -3.64 10.07 -3.86
C LEU A 94 -3.37 9.22 -5.10
N GLY A 95 -4.40 8.93 -5.90
CA GLY A 95 -4.23 8.28 -7.20
C GLY A 95 -4.34 6.76 -7.19
N GLY A 96 -4.65 6.15 -6.06
CA GLY A 96 -4.99 4.74 -5.97
C GLY A 96 -6.50 4.55 -5.84
N ALA A 97 -6.91 3.36 -5.41
CA ALA A 97 -8.32 3.08 -5.15
C ALA A 97 -8.46 1.90 -4.20
N ILE A 98 -9.42 1.97 -3.30
CA ILE A 98 -9.92 0.83 -2.54
C ILE A 98 -11.33 0.54 -3.06
N GLN A 99 -11.65 -0.73 -3.27
CA GLN A 99 -12.93 -1.13 -3.84
C GLN A 99 -14.10 -0.63 -2.99
N PRO A 100 -15.31 -0.50 -3.59
CA PRO A 100 -16.47 0.04 -2.87
C PRO A 100 -16.94 -0.87 -1.73
N PRO A 101 -17.79 -0.35 -0.83
CA PRO A 101 -18.21 -1.08 0.38
C PRO A 101 -18.83 -2.45 0.14
N ASP A 102 -19.50 -2.66 -0.99
CA ASP A 102 -20.11 -3.95 -1.32
C ASP A 102 -19.08 -5.03 -1.62
N LYS A 103 -17.81 -4.67 -1.76
CA LYS A 103 -16.69 -5.60 -1.98
C LYS A 103 -15.92 -5.92 -0.68
N GLU A 104 -16.31 -5.32 0.43
CA GLU A 104 -15.71 -5.65 1.73
C GLU A 104 -16.14 -7.04 2.16
N TRP A 105 -15.27 -7.71 2.89
CA TRP A 105 -15.57 -9.03 3.44
C TRP A 105 -15.04 -9.15 4.87
N LEU A 106 -15.69 -10.01 5.66
CA LEU A 106 -15.37 -10.21 7.06
C LEU A 106 -14.66 -11.55 7.25
N SER A 107 -13.49 -11.51 7.90
CA SER A 107 -12.82 -12.71 8.37
C SER A 107 -13.10 -12.85 9.87
N ARG A 108 -14.05 -13.71 10.21
CA ARG A 108 -14.45 -13.89 11.62
C ARG A 108 -13.35 -14.54 12.43
N GLU A 109 -12.68 -15.54 11.84
CA GLU A 109 -11.63 -16.30 12.51
C GLU A 109 -10.37 -15.46 12.76
N ARG A 110 -10.12 -14.42 11.96
CA ARG A 110 -8.96 -13.55 12.15
C ARG A 110 -9.32 -12.18 12.73
N GLY A 111 -10.61 -11.89 12.87
CA GLY A 111 -11.08 -10.69 13.56
C GLY A 111 -10.92 -9.38 12.81
N PHE A 112 -11.04 -9.39 11.49
CA PHE A 112 -10.97 -8.16 10.71
C PHE A 112 -11.93 -8.17 9.52
N ARG A 113 -12.27 -6.97 9.09
CA ARG A 113 -12.92 -6.72 7.80
C ARG A 113 -11.85 -6.27 6.81
N ALA A 114 -11.95 -6.71 5.57
CA ALA A 114 -10.94 -6.42 4.55
C ALA A 114 -11.56 -5.88 3.27
N CYS A 115 -10.76 -5.13 2.53
CA CYS A 115 -11.12 -4.67 1.20
C CYS A 115 -9.87 -4.54 0.34
N ASP A 116 -9.94 -5.01 -0.89
CA ASP A 116 -8.85 -4.95 -1.83
C ASP A 116 -8.82 -3.61 -2.57
N GLY A 117 -7.64 -3.28 -3.09
CA GLY A 117 -7.45 -2.08 -3.87
C GLY A 117 -6.13 -2.10 -4.60
N HIS A 118 -5.70 -0.92 -5.06
CA HIS A 118 -4.41 -0.74 -5.72
C HIS A 118 -3.81 0.61 -5.38
N ASP A 119 -2.49 0.66 -5.47
CA ASP A 119 -1.74 1.91 -5.30
C ASP A 119 -1.69 2.70 -6.62
N PRO A 120 -1.12 3.91 -6.63
CA PRO A 120 -1.08 4.74 -7.85
C PRO A 120 -0.36 4.10 -9.04
N GLU A 121 0.51 3.13 -8.83
CA GLU A 121 1.20 2.43 -9.90
C GLU A 121 0.58 1.08 -10.27
N GLY A 122 -0.57 0.76 -9.67
CA GLY A 122 -1.32 -0.45 -9.98
C GLY A 122 -0.92 -1.68 -9.19
N ASN A 123 -0.06 -1.56 -8.18
CA ASN A 123 0.23 -2.70 -7.31
C ASN A 123 -0.98 -3.00 -6.42
N VAL A 124 -1.33 -4.28 -6.32
CA VAL A 124 -2.51 -4.68 -5.53
C VAL A 124 -2.20 -4.61 -4.04
N VAL A 125 -3.18 -4.12 -3.28
CA VAL A 125 -3.09 -4.00 -1.83
C VAL A 125 -4.40 -4.45 -1.20
N GLN A 126 -4.36 -4.72 0.11
CA GLN A 126 -5.55 -4.97 0.89
C GLN A 126 -5.45 -4.17 2.18
N VAL A 127 -6.53 -3.51 2.54
CA VAL A 127 -6.64 -2.83 3.84
C VAL A 127 -7.53 -3.66 4.77
N ARG A 128 -7.15 -3.70 6.05
CA ARG A 128 -7.83 -4.50 7.06
C ARG A 128 -8.15 -3.64 8.28
N GLU A 129 -9.41 -3.66 8.66
CA GLU A 129 -9.94 -2.93 9.81
C GLU A 129 -10.35 -3.94 10.87
N ALA A 130 -10.01 -3.70 12.14
CA ALA A 130 -10.41 -4.60 13.21
C ALA A 130 -11.93 -4.74 13.25
N ALA A 131 -12.44 -5.97 13.30
CA ALA A 131 -13.84 -6.25 13.49
C ALA A 131 -14.14 -6.07 14.98
N GLY A 132 -14.90 -5.02 15.29
CA GLY A 132 -15.13 -4.62 16.64
C GLY A 132 -16.46 -5.05 17.22
#